data_c9b6e07de761a973721cfe42f82fa459
#
_entry.id   c9b6e07de761a973721cfe42f82fa459
#
_cell.length_a   1.000
_cell.length_b   1.000
_cell.length_c   1.000
_cell.angle_alpha   90.00
_cell.angle_beta   90.00
_cell.angle_gamma   90.00
#
_symmetry.space_group_name_H-M   'P 1'
#
loop_
_entity.id
_entity.type
_entity.pdbx_description
1 polymer ?
#
loop_
_entity_poly.entity_id
_entity_poly.type
_entity_poly.pdbx_seq_one_letter_code
_entity_poly.pdbx_strand_id
1 'polypeptide(L)'
;LLIDTQEGKIYYDGEIKERLAEQHPYRQWLNTNRIELEKLRSGRKVENAVENLTRKELEFGFGEEDIDGTIIPMATKGQEPTASMGNDTPLAVLSDQPQIFFNYFRQQFAQVTNPAIDSIRENLVMSLTEYIGRVGSGILNPDESNCKMVRLPHPILTNTQLDILQNIRYKGFNTVKLHMLFETAKGEEGLHEALDELCKQAAQSVDDGYNYIILSDRGVDETHAAIPSLLAVSAVHHYLIDA
;
A
#
# COMPACT_ATOMS: atom_id res chain seq x y z
N LEU A 1 28.39 -15.34 -16.77
CA LEU A 1 29.69 -16.00 -16.59
C LEU A 1 30.15 -15.83 -15.13
N LEU A 2 30.45 -16.92 -14.43
CA LEU A 2 31.04 -16.93 -13.10
C LEU A 2 32.36 -17.71 -13.19
N ILE A 3 33.43 -17.12 -12.67
CA ILE A 3 34.73 -17.78 -12.57
C ILE A 3 35.03 -18.03 -11.10
N ASP A 4 35.03 -19.30 -10.70
CA ASP A 4 35.38 -19.71 -9.35
C ASP A 4 36.86 -20.07 -9.32
N THR A 5 37.66 -19.22 -8.67
CA THR A 5 39.11 -19.41 -8.61
C THR A 5 39.50 -20.45 -7.55
N GLN A 6 38.63 -20.79 -6.62
CA GLN A 6 38.90 -21.82 -5.60
C GLN A 6 38.64 -23.22 -6.19
N GLU A 7 37.55 -23.37 -6.94
CA GLU A 7 37.23 -24.62 -7.63
C GLU A 7 37.98 -24.74 -8.99
N GLY A 8 38.58 -23.66 -9.50
CA GLY A 8 39.21 -23.64 -10.81
C GLY A 8 38.22 -23.86 -11.98
N LYS A 9 36.96 -23.43 -11.83
CA LYS A 9 35.89 -23.73 -12.74
C LYS A 9 35.22 -22.46 -13.31
N ILE A 10 34.80 -22.55 -14.56
CA ILE A 10 34.02 -21.53 -15.25
C ILE A 10 32.57 -22.05 -15.38
N TYR A 11 31.64 -21.25 -14.89
CA TYR A 11 30.20 -21.53 -15.01
C TYR A 11 29.57 -20.59 -16.03
N TYR A 12 28.78 -21.13 -16.93
CA TYR A 12 28.04 -20.39 -17.92
C TYR A 12 26.62 -20.05 -17.43
N ASP A 13 25.91 -19.17 -18.12
CA ASP A 13 24.63 -18.63 -17.69
C ASP A 13 23.58 -19.69 -17.31
N GLY A 14 23.46 -20.75 -18.11
CA GLY A 14 22.53 -21.85 -17.82
C GLY A 14 22.86 -22.59 -16.52
N GLU A 15 24.15 -22.95 -16.32
CA GLU A 15 24.62 -23.65 -15.13
C GLU A 15 24.45 -22.80 -13.86
N ILE A 16 24.68 -21.47 -13.97
CA ILE A 16 24.50 -20.54 -12.85
C ILE A 16 23.04 -20.49 -12.44
N LYS A 17 22.13 -20.33 -13.42
CA LYS A 17 20.70 -20.25 -13.17
C LYS A 17 20.14 -21.55 -12.57
N GLU A 18 20.55 -22.68 -13.10
CA GLU A 18 20.16 -24.00 -12.58
C GLU A 18 20.64 -24.19 -11.14
N ARG A 19 21.92 -23.95 -10.88
CA ARG A 19 22.50 -24.03 -9.53
C ARG A 19 21.79 -23.11 -8.52
N LEU A 20 21.45 -21.88 -8.90
CA LEU A 20 20.72 -20.96 -8.05
C LEU A 20 19.27 -21.39 -7.83
N ALA A 21 18.60 -21.90 -8.85
CA ALA A 21 17.22 -22.36 -8.76
C ALA A 21 17.05 -23.63 -7.89
N GLU A 22 18.08 -24.46 -7.84
CA GLU A 22 18.11 -25.71 -7.05
C GLU A 22 18.67 -25.54 -5.64
N GLN A 23 19.20 -24.37 -5.30
CA GLN A 23 19.86 -24.11 -4.01
C GLN A 23 18.91 -24.33 -2.82
N HIS A 24 17.63 -24.03 -3.00
CA HIS A 24 16.59 -24.20 -1.99
C HIS A 24 15.26 -24.64 -2.65
N PRO A 25 14.36 -25.27 -1.92
CA PRO A 25 13.06 -25.69 -2.43
C PRO A 25 12.06 -24.52 -2.55
N TYR A 26 12.42 -23.47 -3.26
CA TYR A 26 11.66 -22.19 -3.35
C TYR A 26 10.19 -22.39 -3.71
N ARG A 27 9.88 -23.27 -4.64
CA ARG A 27 8.49 -23.56 -5.05
C ARG A 27 7.68 -24.17 -3.91
N GLN A 28 8.30 -25.05 -3.12
CA GLN A 28 7.65 -25.64 -1.95
C GLN A 28 7.39 -24.57 -0.89
N TRP A 29 8.38 -23.72 -0.60
CA TRP A 29 8.24 -22.61 0.35
C TRP A 29 7.06 -21.70 -0.03
N LEU A 30 7.00 -21.27 -1.29
CA LEU A 30 5.90 -20.44 -1.78
C LEU A 30 4.54 -21.14 -1.66
N ASN A 31 4.44 -22.40 -2.08
CA ASN A 31 3.17 -23.14 -2.04
C ASN A 31 2.67 -23.37 -0.61
N THR A 32 3.60 -23.54 0.34
CA THR A 32 3.26 -23.80 1.74
C THR A 32 2.88 -22.52 2.48
N ASN A 33 3.57 -21.42 2.22
CA ASN A 33 3.51 -20.24 3.08
C ASN A 33 2.71 -19.08 2.49
N ARG A 34 2.72 -18.91 1.15
CA ARG A 34 2.00 -17.81 0.49
C ARG A 34 0.49 -18.02 0.58
N ILE A 35 -0.21 -16.95 0.88
CA ILE A 35 -1.66 -16.89 0.94
C ILE A 35 -2.16 -16.08 -0.25
N GLU A 36 -3.11 -16.61 -1.00
CA GLU A 36 -3.84 -15.87 -2.03
C GLU A 36 -5.07 -15.23 -1.36
N LEU A 37 -5.19 -13.91 -1.41
CA LEU A 37 -6.32 -13.19 -0.81
C LEU A 37 -7.67 -13.72 -1.30
N GLU A 38 -7.76 -14.07 -2.58
CA GLU A 38 -8.97 -14.57 -3.24
C GLU A 38 -9.46 -15.93 -2.67
N LYS A 39 -8.56 -16.69 -2.03
CA LYS A 39 -8.90 -17.97 -1.40
C LYS A 39 -9.46 -17.81 0.01
N LEU A 40 -9.32 -16.63 0.59
CA LEU A 40 -9.89 -16.30 1.88
C LEU A 40 -11.33 -15.81 1.70
N ARG A 41 -12.18 -16.12 2.66
CA ARG A 41 -13.60 -15.71 2.61
C ARG A 41 -13.92 -14.81 3.79
N SER A 42 -14.64 -13.73 3.51
CA SER A 42 -15.29 -12.94 4.56
C SER A 42 -16.50 -13.72 5.09
N GLY A 43 -16.63 -13.79 6.42
CA GLY A 43 -17.82 -14.31 7.08
C GLY A 43 -18.94 -13.30 7.22
N ARG A 44 -18.74 -12.05 6.76
CA ARG A 44 -19.65 -10.92 6.97
C ARG A 44 -20.12 -10.35 5.65
N LYS A 45 -21.37 -9.85 5.64
CA LYS A 45 -21.86 -8.99 4.56
C LYS A 45 -21.38 -7.57 4.86
N VAL A 46 -20.54 -7.04 4.00
CA VAL A 46 -20.04 -5.66 4.11
C VAL A 46 -21.05 -4.72 3.49
N GLU A 47 -21.55 -3.76 4.25
CA GLU A 47 -22.41 -2.70 3.73
C GLU A 47 -21.54 -1.62 3.07
N ASN A 48 -21.97 -1.21 1.89
CA ASN A 48 -21.29 -0.19 1.09
C ASN A 48 -22.00 1.18 1.14
N ALA A 49 -23.06 1.30 1.95
CA ALA A 49 -23.76 2.56 2.10
C ALA A 49 -22.88 3.60 2.82
N VAL A 50 -22.76 4.77 2.22
CA VAL A 50 -22.02 5.91 2.77
C VAL A 50 -23.02 7.03 3.03
N GLU A 51 -23.19 7.40 4.29
CA GLU A 51 -23.96 8.57 4.67
C GLU A 51 -23.18 9.86 4.36
N ASN A 52 -23.88 10.93 3.98
CA ASN A 52 -23.31 12.24 3.68
C ASN A 52 -22.17 12.19 2.63
N LEU A 53 -22.41 11.47 1.52
CA LEU A 53 -21.42 11.20 0.49
C LEU A 53 -20.73 12.49 0.00
N THR A 54 -21.50 13.50 -0.42
CA THR A 54 -20.95 14.75 -0.96
C THR A 54 -20.03 15.47 0.04
N ARG A 55 -20.36 15.44 1.33
CA ARG A 55 -19.51 16.05 2.36
C ARG A 55 -18.18 15.30 2.49
N LYS A 56 -18.20 13.97 2.42
CA LYS A 56 -17.00 13.13 2.45
C LYS A 56 -16.16 13.30 1.19
N GLU A 57 -16.80 13.41 0.02
CA GLU A 57 -16.11 13.71 -1.23
C GLU A 57 -15.30 15.00 -1.11
N LEU A 58 -15.93 16.08 -0.64
CA LEU A 58 -15.27 17.36 -0.44
C LEU A 58 -14.14 17.29 0.57
N GLU A 59 -14.32 16.57 1.68
CA GLU A 59 -13.31 16.42 2.72
C GLU A 59 -12.05 15.70 2.22
N PHE A 60 -12.24 14.67 1.39
CA PHE A 60 -11.13 13.95 0.77
C PHE A 60 -10.65 14.57 -0.55
N GLY A 61 -11.13 15.75 -0.90
CA GLY A 61 -10.66 16.55 -2.03
C GLY A 61 -11.19 16.09 -3.38
N PHE A 62 -12.31 15.39 -3.42
CA PHE A 62 -12.97 15.02 -4.67
C PHE A 62 -13.92 16.13 -5.10
N GLY A 63 -13.67 16.69 -6.27
CA GLY A 63 -14.56 17.64 -6.94
C GLY A 63 -15.51 16.97 -7.91
N GLU A 64 -16.47 17.74 -8.43
CA GLU A 64 -17.43 17.28 -9.44
C GLU A 64 -16.72 16.79 -10.72
N GLU A 65 -15.62 17.45 -11.12
CA GLU A 65 -14.82 17.05 -12.27
C GLU A 65 -14.12 15.68 -12.07
N ASP A 66 -13.68 15.38 -10.85
CA ASP A 66 -13.07 14.08 -10.53
C ASP A 66 -14.11 12.96 -10.61
N ILE A 67 -15.29 13.22 -10.11
CA ILE A 67 -16.42 12.26 -10.11
C ILE A 67 -16.89 12.01 -11.53
N ASP A 68 -17.29 13.07 -12.26
CA ASP A 68 -17.91 12.95 -13.58
C ASP A 68 -16.90 12.62 -14.68
N GLY A 69 -15.71 13.22 -14.59
CA GLY A 69 -14.66 13.06 -15.62
C GLY A 69 -13.84 11.79 -15.47
N THR A 70 -13.70 11.24 -14.25
CA THR A 70 -12.79 10.13 -13.98
C THR A 70 -13.49 8.93 -13.34
N ILE A 71 -14.09 9.11 -12.16
CA ILE A 71 -14.58 7.98 -11.36
C ILE A 71 -15.77 7.30 -12.01
N ILE A 72 -16.77 8.05 -12.46
CA ILE A 72 -17.95 7.48 -13.14
C ILE A 72 -17.58 6.73 -14.42
N PRO A 73 -16.78 7.30 -15.35
CA PRO A 73 -16.29 6.56 -16.52
C PRO A 73 -15.54 5.28 -16.18
N MET A 74 -14.66 5.31 -15.17
CA MET A 74 -13.94 4.11 -14.71
C MET A 74 -14.89 3.05 -14.16
N ALA A 75 -15.85 3.45 -13.33
CA ALA A 75 -16.83 2.55 -12.74
C ALA A 75 -17.79 1.93 -13.77
N THR A 76 -18.18 2.70 -14.79
CA THR A 76 -19.19 2.26 -15.77
C THR A 76 -18.60 1.53 -16.97
N LYS A 77 -17.38 1.89 -17.39
CA LYS A 77 -16.73 1.34 -18.59
C LYS A 77 -15.60 0.35 -18.27
N GLY A 78 -15.14 0.30 -17.02
CA GLY A 78 -14.03 -0.56 -16.60
C GLY A 78 -12.69 -0.19 -17.26
N GLN A 79 -12.51 1.07 -17.65
CA GLN A 79 -11.29 1.58 -18.28
C GLN A 79 -11.02 3.02 -17.85
N GLU A 80 -9.78 3.41 -17.86
CA GLU A 80 -9.36 4.78 -17.58
C GLU A 80 -9.86 5.72 -18.69
N PRO A 81 -10.44 6.88 -18.36
CA PRO A 81 -10.87 7.86 -19.36
C PRO A 81 -9.66 8.52 -20.03
N THR A 82 -9.84 8.97 -21.26
CA THR A 82 -8.84 9.78 -21.94
C THR A 82 -8.81 11.18 -21.33
N ALA A 83 -7.62 11.63 -20.90
CA ALA A 83 -7.42 12.92 -20.29
C ALA A 83 -6.10 13.55 -20.75
N SER A 84 -5.95 14.87 -20.52
CA SER A 84 -4.68 15.56 -20.70
C SER A 84 -3.73 15.25 -19.54
N MET A 85 -2.45 15.10 -19.82
CA MET A 85 -1.39 14.99 -18.81
C MET A 85 -0.92 16.34 -18.29
N GLY A 86 -1.29 17.45 -18.94
CA GLY A 86 -0.98 18.80 -18.47
C GLY A 86 -1.84 19.18 -17.28
N ASN A 87 -1.28 19.93 -16.36
CA ASN A 87 -1.99 20.47 -15.20
C ASN A 87 -1.59 21.93 -14.99
N ASP A 88 -2.53 22.83 -15.25
CA ASP A 88 -2.36 24.30 -15.13
C ASP A 88 -2.70 24.81 -13.72
N THR A 89 -3.07 23.93 -12.79
CA THR A 89 -3.41 24.32 -11.42
C THR A 89 -2.22 25.02 -10.75
N PRO A 90 -2.40 26.23 -10.20
CA PRO A 90 -1.36 26.92 -9.45
C PRO A 90 -0.79 26.06 -8.31
N LEU A 91 0.44 26.37 -7.89
CA LEU A 91 1.06 25.70 -6.76
C LEU A 91 0.21 25.91 -5.49
N ALA A 92 -0.05 24.84 -4.75
CA ALA A 92 -0.86 24.89 -3.53
C ALA A 92 -0.31 25.90 -2.50
N VAL A 93 1.02 26.01 -2.40
CA VAL A 93 1.70 26.96 -1.49
C VAL A 93 1.40 28.42 -1.80
N LEU A 94 0.95 28.75 -3.01
CA LEU A 94 0.58 30.10 -3.45
C LEU A 94 -0.95 30.35 -3.36
N SER A 95 -1.72 29.38 -2.90
CA SER A 95 -3.18 29.51 -2.77
C SER A 95 -3.57 30.17 -1.48
N ASP A 96 -4.54 31.11 -1.55
CA ASP A 96 -5.20 31.71 -0.38
C ASP A 96 -6.33 30.80 0.16
N GLN A 97 -6.63 29.71 -0.52
CA GLN A 97 -7.64 28.73 -0.13
C GLN A 97 -6.97 27.51 0.51
N PRO A 98 -7.63 26.87 1.50
CA PRO A 98 -7.16 25.58 2.03
C PRO A 98 -6.99 24.56 0.92
N GLN A 99 -5.87 23.86 0.93
CA GLN A 99 -5.53 22.81 -0.03
C GLN A 99 -5.35 21.50 0.71
N ILE A 100 -5.75 20.39 0.08
CA ILE A 100 -5.45 19.06 0.61
C ILE A 100 -3.93 18.85 0.65
N PHE A 101 -3.46 18.13 1.65
CA PHE A 101 -2.03 17.94 1.92
C PHE A 101 -1.24 17.45 0.70
N PHE A 102 -1.81 16.54 -0.09
CA PHE A 102 -1.17 15.98 -1.28
C PHE A 102 -0.87 17.02 -2.38
N ASN A 103 -1.64 18.09 -2.47
CA ASN A 103 -1.44 19.14 -3.47
C ASN A 103 -0.14 19.94 -3.26
N TYR A 104 0.46 19.87 -2.07
CA TYR A 104 1.74 20.53 -1.80
C TYR A 104 2.95 19.78 -2.35
N PHE A 105 2.76 18.52 -2.78
CA PHE A 105 3.83 17.69 -3.32
C PHE A 105 3.69 17.57 -4.84
N ARG A 106 4.73 17.98 -5.56
CA ARG A 106 4.79 17.88 -7.02
C ARG A 106 6.06 17.20 -7.44
N GLN A 107 5.94 16.38 -8.46
CA GLN A 107 7.07 15.77 -9.11
C GLN A 107 7.95 16.84 -9.76
N GLN A 108 9.26 16.80 -9.53
CA GLN A 108 10.23 17.77 -10.00
C GLN A 108 11.02 17.29 -11.24
N PHE A 109 10.75 16.11 -11.74
CA PHE A 109 11.44 15.53 -12.89
C PHE A 109 10.46 15.16 -14.00
N ALA A 110 10.96 15.16 -15.23
CA ALA A 110 10.19 14.74 -16.40
C ALA A 110 10.06 13.22 -16.45
N GLN A 111 8.92 12.75 -16.93
CA GLN A 111 8.66 11.34 -17.22
C GLN A 111 8.26 11.17 -18.68
N VAL A 112 8.64 10.04 -19.27
CA VAL A 112 8.15 9.67 -20.59
C VAL A 112 6.73 9.08 -20.47
N THR A 113 5.86 9.41 -21.42
CA THR A 113 4.48 8.90 -21.45
C THR A 113 4.40 7.44 -21.88
N ASN A 114 5.32 7.01 -22.75
CA ASN A 114 5.41 5.64 -23.27
C ASN A 114 6.82 5.10 -22.99
N PRO A 115 7.08 4.52 -21.81
CA PRO A 115 8.36 3.89 -21.50
C PRO A 115 8.67 2.79 -22.50
N ALA A 116 9.92 2.69 -22.96
CA ALA A 116 10.36 1.64 -23.86
C ALA A 116 10.50 0.30 -23.10
N ILE A 117 9.40 -0.43 -23.00
CA ILE A 117 9.33 -1.74 -22.36
C ILE A 117 9.03 -2.79 -23.43
N ASP A 118 9.85 -3.85 -23.50
CA ASP A 118 9.62 -4.95 -24.40
C ASP A 118 8.48 -5.85 -23.90
N SER A 119 7.80 -6.54 -24.82
CA SER A 119 6.63 -7.40 -24.52
C SER A 119 6.94 -8.58 -23.58
N ILE A 120 8.20 -9.00 -23.46
CA ILE A 120 8.62 -10.09 -22.57
C ILE A 120 8.67 -9.62 -21.13
N ARG A 121 9.20 -8.41 -20.89
CA ARG A 121 9.33 -7.83 -19.54
C ARG A 121 8.07 -7.11 -19.07
N GLU A 122 7.15 -6.77 -19.97
CA GLU A 122 5.92 -6.06 -19.68
C GLU A 122 5.15 -6.68 -18.51
N ASN A 123 4.99 -8.00 -18.50
CA ASN A 123 4.29 -8.74 -17.45
C ASN A 123 4.88 -8.53 -16.04
N LEU A 124 6.19 -8.32 -15.95
CA LEU A 124 6.86 -8.07 -14.68
C LEU A 124 6.82 -6.57 -14.33
N VAL A 125 7.22 -5.72 -15.27
CA VAL A 125 7.38 -4.28 -15.05
C VAL A 125 6.04 -3.59 -14.82
N MET A 126 4.98 -4.02 -15.53
CA MET A 126 3.63 -3.48 -15.44
C MET A 126 2.74 -4.23 -14.45
N SER A 127 3.27 -5.18 -13.71
CA SER A 127 2.51 -5.92 -12.69
C SER A 127 2.08 -5.00 -11.56
N LEU A 128 0.80 -5.06 -11.19
CA LEU A 128 0.25 -4.41 -10.00
C LEU A 128 0.16 -5.39 -8.80
N THR A 129 0.71 -6.59 -8.95
CA THR A 129 0.70 -7.59 -7.89
C THR A 129 1.55 -7.14 -6.70
N GLU A 130 0.93 -7.13 -5.52
CA GLU A 130 1.58 -6.79 -4.26
C GLU A 130 1.70 -8.02 -3.36
N TYR A 131 2.75 -8.03 -2.56
CA TYR A 131 2.96 -9.02 -1.52
C TYR A 131 3.10 -8.31 -0.19
N ILE A 132 2.14 -8.52 0.70
CA ILE A 132 2.14 -7.92 2.02
C ILE A 132 2.44 -8.97 3.09
N GLY A 133 3.29 -8.65 4.03
CA GLY A 133 3.69 -9.54 5.11
C GLY A 133 5.03 -9.15 5.71
N ARG A 134 5.41 -9.88 6.74
CA ARG A 134 6.71 -9.68 7.38
C ARG A 134 7.81 -10.35 6.56
N VAL A 135 8.85 -9.62 6.22
CA VAL A 135 10.11 -10.19 5.72
C VAL A 135 10.84 -10.85 6.90
N GLY A 136 11.03 -12.16 6.84
CA GLY A 136 11.58 -12.94 7.94
C GLY A 136 13.05 -12.62 8.24
N SER A 137 13.97 -13.34 7.59
CA SER A 137 15.43 -13.19 7.79
C SER A 137 16.07 -12.05 6.99
N GLY A 138 15.28 -11.29 6.24
CA GLY A 138 15.71 -10.21 5.35
C GLY A 138 15.86 -10.64 3.89
N ILE A 139 15.89 -9.65 2.99
CA ILE A 139 15.89 -9.86 1.53
C ILE A 139 17.14 -10.62 1.04
N LEU A 140 18.28 -10.43 1.71
CA LEU A 140 19.54 -11.04 1.27
C LEU A 140 19.74 -12.47 1.74
N ASN A 141 18.91 -12.95 2.68
CA ASN A 141 18.98 -14.29 3.22
C ASN A 141 17.76 -15.09 2.78
N PRO A 142 17.85 -15.93 1.73
CA PRO A 142 16.74 -16.76 1.31
C PRO A 142 16.36 -17.74 2.42
N ASP A 143 15.13 -17.59 2.91
CA ASP A 143 14.59 -18.39 4.00
C ASP A 143 13.10 -18.62 3.78
N GLU A 144 12.58 -19.74 4.26
CA GLU A 144 11.15 -20.10 4.13
C GLU A 144 10.23 -19.05 4.74
N SER A 145 10.65 -18.37 5.81
CA SER A 145 9.86 -17.35 6.49
C SER A 145 9.59 -16.12 5.61
N ASN A 146 10.47 -15.82 4.66
CA ASN A 146 10.28 -14.73 3.68
C ASN A 146 9.11 -14.97 2.72
N CYS A 147 8.65 -16.22 2.59
CA CYS A 147 7.52 -16.57 1.75
C CYS A 147 6.17 -16.44 2.45
N LYS A 148 6.17 -16.08 3.75
CA LYS A 148 4.95 -15.92 4.56
C LYS A 148 4.30 -14.57 4.29
N MET A 149 3.61 -14.47 3.15
CA MET A 149 3.01 -13.24 2.66
C MET A 149 1.61 -13.50 2.09
N VAL A 150 0.77 -12.47 2.12
CA VAL A 150 -0.50 -12.44 1.38
C VAL A 150 -0.25 -11.79 0.03
N ARG A 151 -0.60 -12.50 -1.04
CA ARG A 151 -0.56 -11.97 -2.40
C ARG A 151 -1.86 -11.23 -2.70
N LEU A 152 -1.74 -10.00 -3.11
CA LEU A 152 -2.80 -9.16 -3.64
C LEU A 152 -2.64 -9.05 -5.15
N PRO A 153 -3.67 -9.29 -5.97
CA PRO A 153 -3.56 -9.15 -7.43
C PRO A 153 -3.29 -7.70 -7.87
N HIS A 154 -3.73 -6.74 -7.05
CA HIS A 154 -3.53 -5.30 -7.23
C HIS A 154 -3.71 -4.57 -5.90
N PRO A 155 -3.22 -3.30 -5.75
CA PRO A 155 -3.27 -2.56 -4.49
C PRO A 155 -4.66 -2.00 -4.14
N ILE A 156 -5.59 -1.96 -5.11
CA ILE A 156 -6.95 -1.48 -4.88
C ILE A 156 -7.80 -2.63 -4.39
N LEU A 157 -8.37 -2.48 -3.20
CA LEU A 157 -9.18 -3.50 -2.55
C LEU A 157 -10.64 -3.10 -2.49
N THR A 158 -11.52 -4.07 -2.70
CA THR A 158 -12.93 -3.90 -2.36
C THR A 158 -13.12 -3.88 -0.84
N ASN A 159 -14.26 -3.35 -0.37
CA ASN A 159 -14.58 -3.37 1.06
C ASN A 159 -14.60 -4.80 1.63
N THR A 160 -15.03 -5.78 0.83
CA THR A 160 -15.01 -7.20 1.24
C THR A 160 -13.58 -7.73 1.38
N GLN A 161 -12.68 -7.39 0.47
CA GLN A 161 -11.27 -7.78 0.54
C GLN A 161 -10.56 -7.12 1.72
N LEU A 162 -10.87 -5.85 2.00
CA LEU A 162 -10.36 -5.16 3.18
C LEU A 162 -10.88 -5.80 4.46
N ASP A 163 -12.17 -6.17 4.54
CA ASP A 163 -12.73 -6.89 5.69
C ASP A 163 -12.03 -8.23 5.93
N ILE A 164 -11.70 -8.96 4.87
CA ILE A 164 -10.92 -10.20 4.97
C ILE A 164 -9.55 -9.92 5.61
N LEU A 165 -8.83 -8.89 5.18
CA LEU A 165 -7.52 -8.53 5.75
C LEU A 165 -7.64 -8.05 7.20
N GLN A 166 -8.66 -7.27 7.52
CA GLN A 166 -8.90 -6.79 8.89
C GLN A 166 -9.18 -7.92 9.88
N ASN A 167 -9.77 -9.00 9.41
CA ASN A 167 -10.18 -10.13 10.24
C ASN A 167 -9.34 -11.39 10.00
N ILE A 168 -8.22 -11.28 9.29
CA ILE A 168 -7.37 -12.44 9.00
C ILE A 168 -6.82 -13.05 10.28
N ARG A 169 -7.05 -14.34 10.46
CA ARG A 169 -6.48 -15.18 11.52
C ARG A 169 -6.09 -16.52 10.90
N TYR A 170 -5.13 -16.49 10.04
CA TYR A 170 -4.72 -17.66 9.29
C TYR A 170 -3.20 -17.74 9.23
N LYS A 171 -2.65 -18.90 9.52
CA LYS A 171 -1.19 -19.16 9.50
C LYS A 171 -0.36 -18.16 10.32
N GLY A 172 -0.93 -17.64 11.42
CA GLY A 172 -0.25 -16.69 12.32
C GLY A 172 -0.24 -15.25 11.80
N PHE A 173 -1.07 -14.90 10.83
CA PHE A 173 -1.36 -13.50 10.51
C PHE A 173 -2.41 -12.94 11.44
N ASN A 174 -2.12 -11.79 12.00
CA ASN A 174 -3.02 -11.02 12.85
C ASN A 174 -3.00 -9.57 12.39
N THR A 175 -4.16 -8.93 12.36
CA THR A 175 -4.31 -7.54 11.95
C THR A 175 -4.85 -6.70 13.10
N VAL A 176 -4.32 -5.50 13.25
CA VAL A 176 -4.87 -4.44 14.08
C VAL A 176 -5.27 -3.26 13.19
N LYS A 177 -6.37 -2.60 13.54
CA LYS A 177 -6.81 -1.37 12.90
C LYS A 177 -6.63 -0.23 13.88
N LEU A 178 -5.84 0.77 13.48
CA LEU A 178 -5.62 2.02 14.20
C LEU A 178 -6.33 3.15 13.47
N HIS A 179 -7.03 4.01 14.21
CA HIS A 179 -7.69 5.16 13.63
C HIS A 179 -6.70 6.34 13.56
N MET A 180 -6.50 6.87 12.37
CA MET A 180 -5.67 8.06 12.14
C MET A 180 -6.54 9.32 12.09
N LEU A 181 -7.16 9.64 13.22
CA LEU A 181 -8.05 10.78 13.39
C LEU A 181 -7.53 11.72 14.47
N PHE A 182 -7.84 13.01 14.33
CA PHE A 182 -7.56 14.02 15.35
C PHE A 182 -8.75 14.93 15.57
N GLU A 183 -8.86 15.50 16.77
CA GLU A 183 -9.91 16.46 17.14
C GLU A 183 -9.67 17.79 16.46
N THR A 184 -10.60 18.24 15.62
CA THR A 184 -10.50 19.50 14.87
C THR A 184 -10.43 20.74 15.78
N ALA A 185 -11.10 20.69 16.92
CA ALA A 185 -11.11 21.81 17.90
C ALA A 185 -9.73 22.13 18.49
N LYS A 186 -8.80 21.15 18.50
CA LYS A 186 -7.44 21.32 18.98
C LYS A 186 -6.46 21.88 17.93
N GLY A 187 -6.91 21.99 16.67
CA GLY A 187 -6.09 22.51 15.57
C GLY A 187 -4.78 21.75 15.36
N GLU A 188 -3.69 22.50 15.15
CA GLU A 188 -2.35 21.95 14.88
C GLU A 188 -1.84 21.10 16.04
N GLU A 189 -2.04 21.50 17.27
CA GLU A 189 -1.61 20.75 18.46
C GLU A 189 -2.30 19.39 18.53
N GLY A 190 -3.61 19.33 18.21
CA GLY A 190 -4.36 18.07 18.13
C GLY A 190 -3.84 17.13 17.07
N LEU A 191 -3.42 17.64 15.92
CA LEU A 191 -2.79 16.83 14.87
C LEU A 191 -1.46 16.23 15.34
N HIS A 192 -0.60 17.03 16.00
CA HIS A 192 0.68 16.54 16.51
C HIS A 192 0.49 15.48 17.59
N GLU A 193 -0.38 15.74 18.59
CA GLU A 193 -0.68 14.77 19.64
C GLU A 193 -1.21 13.44 19.07
N ALA A 194 -2.14 13.51 18.12
CA ALA A 194 -2.72 12.32 17.50
C ALA A 194 -1.70 11.53 16.68
N LEU A 195 -0.78 12.21 16.00
CA LEU A 195 0.28 11.56 15.22
C LEU A 195 1.27 10.81 16.13
N ASP A 196 1.69 11.46 17.22
CA ASP A 196 2.57 10.84 18.22
C ASP A 196 1.92 9.63 18.88
N GLU A 197 0.65 9.75 19.23
CA GLU A 197 -0.10 8.63 19.80
C GLU A 197 -0.27 7.49 18.82
N LEU A 198 -0.54 7.78 17.54
CA LEU A 198 -0.64 6.77 16.48
C LEU A 198 0.67 5.99 16.33
N CYS A 199 1.82 6.67 16.39
CA CYS A 199 3.14 6.04 16.34
C CYS A 199 3.37 5.09 17.54
N LYS A 200 3.02 5.53 18.75
CA LYS A 200 3.11 4.70 19.97
C LYS A 200 2.20 3.47 19.88
N GLN A 201 0.96 3.63 19.41
CA GLN A 201 0.02 2.52 19.23
C GLN A 201 0.52 1.53 18.17
N ALA A 202 1.16 2.03 17.11
CA ALA A 202 1.76 1.17 16.11
C ALA A 202 2.91 0.34 16.67
N ALA A 203 3.82 0.95 17.45
CA ALA A 203 4.91 0.24 18.12
C ALA A 203 4.38 -0.82 19.10
N GLN A 204 3.42 -0.45 19.94
CA GLN A 204 2.77 -1.41 20.85
C GLN A 204 2.13 -2.58 20.10
N SER A 205 1.52 -2.31 18.94
CA SER A 205 0.93 -3.36 18.11
C SER A 205 1.96 -4.34 17.57
N VAL A 206 3.17 -3.86 17.25
CA VAL A 206 4.29 -4.74 16.85
C VAL A 206 4.72 -5.62 18.02
N ASP A 207 4.87 -5.05 19.21
CA ASP A 207 5.22 -5.77 20.43
C ASP A 207 4.17 -6.82 20.82
N ASP A 208 2.89 -6.52 20.58
CA ASP A 208 1.76 -7.44 20.78
C ASP A 208 1.71 -8.56 19.71
N GLY A 209 2.59 -8.54 18.71
CA GLY A 209 2.73 -9.57 17.70
C GLY A 209 1.79 -9.46 16.51
N TYR A 210 1.21 -8.29 16.25
CA TYR A 210 0.45 -8.04 15.04
C TYR A 210 1.38 -7.98 13.81
N ASN A 211 0.93 -8.58 12.70
CA ASN A 211 1.68 -8.61 11.45
C ASN A 211 1.26 -7.48 10.50
N TYR A 212 0.00 -7.06 10.59
CA TYR A 212 -0.56 -5.98 9.79
C TYR A 212 -1.12 -4.90 10.69
N ILE A 213 -0.74 -3.67 10.38
CA ILE A 213 -1.30 -2.46 10.97
C ILE A 213 -2.05 -1.74 9.87
N ILE A 214 -3.36 -1.61 9.99
CA ILE A 214 -4.20 -0.86 9.06
C ILE A 214 -4.46 0.51 9.66
N LEU A 215 -3.92 1.55 9.07
CA LEU A 215 -4.22 2.94 9.40
C LEU A 215 -5.53 3.32 8.71
N SER A 216 -6.53 3.73 9.46
CA SER A 216 -7.88 3.98 8.95
C SER A 216 -8.33 5.40 9.21
N ASP A 217 -8.71 6.08 8.14
CA ASP A 217 -9.36 7.40 8.15
C ASP A 217 -10.89 7.33 8.38
N ARG A 218 -11.45 6.14 8.51
CA ARG A 218 -12.88 5.97 8.78
C ARG A 218 -13.24 6.46 10.17
N GLY A 219 -14.32 7.22 10.25
CA GLY A 219 -14.80 7.83 11.49
C GLY A 219 -14.70 9.35 11.48
N VAL A 220 -14.35 9.93 10.34
CA VAL A 220 -14.40 11.37 10.12
C VAL A 220 -15.83 11.88 10.33
N ASP A 221 -15.94 12.95 11.14
CA ASP A 221 -17.21 13.61 11.50
C ASP A 221 -17.01 15.14 11.68
N GLU A 222 -17.95 15.80 12.32
CA GLU A 222 -17.87 17.26 12.56
C GLU A 222 -16.77 17.67 13.55
N THR A 223 -16.29 16.74 14.35
CA THR A 223 -15.32 16.97 15.42
C THR A 223 -13.98 16.31 15.20
N HIS A 224 -13.93 15.34 14.26
CA HIS A 224 -12.71 14.60 13.96
C HIS A 224 -12.40 14.65 12.47
N ALA A 225 -11.18 15.06 12.14
CA ALA A 225 -10.63 14.98 10.79
C ALA A 225 -9.58 13.88 10.67
N ALA A 226 -9.37 13.41 9.43
CA ALA A 226 -8.34 12.42 9.16
C ALA A 226 -6.94 13.06 9.16
N ILE A 227 -5.98 12.41 9.80
CA ILE A 227 -4.56 12.70 9.56
C ILE A 227 -4.28 12.33 8.10
N PRO A 228 -3.66 13.22 7.28
CA PRO A 228 -3.32 12.88 5.89
C PRO A 228 -2.55 11.56 5.82
N SER A 229 -3.01 10.63 4.98
CA SER A 229 -2.46 9.27 4.95
C SER A 229 -0.96 9.21 4.63
N LEU A 230 -0.48 10.12 3.78
CA LEU A 230 0.96 10.27 3.51
C LEU A 230 1.75 10.59 4.79
N LEU A 231 1.24 11.51 5.60
CA LEU A 231 1.88 11.91 6.86
C LEU A 231 1.81 10.76 7.88
N ALA A 232 0.65 10.15 8.06
CA ALA A 232 0.45 9.05 9.00
C ALA A 232 1.35 7.84 8.68
N VAL A 233 1.36 7.40 7.42
CA VAL A 233 2.19 6.26 6.98
C VAL A 233 3.67 6.56 7.13
N SER A 234 4.12 7.76 6.73
CA SER A 234 5.52 8.17 6.84
C SER A 234 5.96 8.22 8.31
N ALA A 235 5.18 8.84 9.17
CA ALA A 235 5.52 8.96 10.60
C ALA A 235 5.60 7.59 11.28
N VAL A 236 4.59 6.74 11.10
CA VAL A 236 4.59 5.37 11.67
C VAL A 236 5.76 4.55 11.13
N HIS A 237 6.04 4.63 9.82
CA HIS A 237 7.14 3.89 9.21
C HIS A 237 8.48 4.28 9.83
N HIS A 238 8.80 5.57 9.88
CA HIS A 238 10.07 6.05 10.45
C HIS A 238 10.16 5.77 11.94
N TYR A 239 9.09 5.96 12.69
CA TYR A 239 9.06 5.65 14.11
C TYR A 239 9.39 4.18 14.38
N LEU A 240 8.82 3.26 13.59
CA LEU A 240 9.07 1.81 13.74
C LEU A 240 10.47 1.37 13.28
N ILE A 241 11.16 2.16 12.44
CA ILE A 241 12.56 1.89 12.07
C ILE A 241 13.51 2.31 13.19
N ASP A 242 13.19 3.41 13.87
CA ASP A 242 14.04 4.00 14.90
C ASP A 242 13.81 3.39 16.29
N ALA A 243 12.72 2.64 16.49
CA ALA A 243 12.37 1.96 17.72
C ALA A 243 13.00 0.56 17.81
#